data_6f7345232dbe7e6912ed69ee7c614e1d
#
_entry.id   6f7345232dbe7e6912ed69ee7c614e1d
#
_cell.length_a   1.000
_cell.length_b   1.000
_cell.length_c   1.000
_cell.angle_alpha   90.00
_cell.angle_beta   90.00
_cell.angle_gamma   90.00
#
_symmetry.space_group_name_H-M   'P 1'
#
loop_
_entity.id
_entity.type
_entity.pdbx_description
1 polymer ?
#
loop_
_entity_poly.entity_id
_entity_poly.type
_entity_poly.pdbx_seq_one_letter_code
_entity_poly.pdbx_strand_id
1 'polypeptide(L)'
;MKAELSGIPLFKVEPDDKAPLSIQQTSALREFSSDIAVLKTDLCRHIHTACRKARSEGAKAAAIEVMLRTKDFKVVTARAKLDFASNQETEITPPALRLLTQLFTPAVVWRSTGITLTGLVYGEREQLDLFQPAKKSDDRLGSILDELEEKFGKNIVHLG
;
A
#
# COMPACT_ATOMS: atom_id res chain seq x y z
N MET A 1 4.41 -30.39 -27.33
CA MET A 1 3.64 -31.01 -26.27
C MET A 1 4.27 -32.20 -25.54
N LYS A 2 5.52 -32.62 -25.83
CA LYS A 2 6.16 -33.75 -25.10
C LYS A 2 7.13 -33.33 -23.99
N ALA A 3 7.56 -32.08 -23.92
CA ALA A 3 8.55 -31.61 -22.93
C ALA A 3 7.96 -31.24 -21.56
N GLU A 4 6.68 -30.84 -21.50
CA GLU A 4 6.00 -30.50 -20.21
C GLU A 4 5.73 -31.73 -19.34
N LEU A 5 5.58 -32.91 -19.96
CA LEU A 5 5.31 -34.16 -19.23
C LEU A 5 6.56 -34.78 -18.60
N SER A 6 7.74 -34.30 -18.93
CA SER A 6 9.03 -34.80 -18.40
C SER A 6 9.60 -33.91 -17.27
N GLY A 7 8.86 -32.91 -16.77
CA GLY A 7 9.31 -32.08 -15.64
C GLY A 7 10.49 -31.15 -15.96
N ILE A 8 10.79 -30.93 -17.23
CA ILE A 8 11.84 -29.99 -17.64
C ILE A 8 11.18 -28.63 -17.81
N PRO A 9 11.54 -27.62 -16.97
CA PRO A 9 10.99 -26.28 -17.12
C PRO A 9 11.41 -25.71 -18.48
N LEU A 10 10.42 -25.45 -19.34
CA LEU A 10 10.62 -24.82 -20.67
C LEU A 10 11.06 -23.36 -20.58
N PHE A 11 10.84 -22.73 -19.44
CA PHE A 11 11.27 -21.36 -19.19
C PHE A 11 12.15 -21.33 -17.95
N LYS A 12 13.37 -20.84 -18.10
CA LYS A 12 14.26 -20.51 -17.00
C LYS A 12 13.63 -19.29 -16.30
N VAL A 13 13.13 -19.47 -15.09
CA VAL A 13 12.74 -18.34 -14.24
C VAL A 13 14.04 -17.68 -13.82
N GLU A 14 14.47 -16.66 -14.56
CA GLU A 14 15.52 -15.77 -14.09
C GLU A 14 14.92 -14.93 -12.96
N PRO A 15 15.56 -14.84 -11.79
CA PRO A 15 15.13 -13.88 -10.78
C PRO A 15 15.25 -12.49 -11.41
N ASP A 16 14.10 -11.83 -11.59
CA ASP A 16 14.06 -10.47 -12.10
C ASP A 16 14.54 -9.57 -10.95
N ASP A 17 15.82 -9.25 -10.91
CA ASP A 17 16.46 -8.33 -9.95
C ASP A 17 15.97 -6.87 -10.11
N LYS A 18 14.94 -6.67 -10.91
CA LYS A 18 14.33 -5.34 -11.07
C LYS A 18 13.50 -4.99 -9.85
N ALA A 19 13.81 -3.83 -9.28
CA ALA A 19 13.03 -3.26 -8.21
C ALA A 19 11.52 -3.21 -8.58
N PRO A 20 10.60 -3.55 -7.66
CA PRO A 20 9.17 -3.52 -7.93
C PRO A 20 8.71 -2.14 -8.44
N LEU A 21 7.83 -2.12 -9.43
CA LEU A 21 7.24 -0.87 -9.94
C LEU A 21 6.08 -0.36 -9.07
N SER A 22 5.52 -1.23 -8.24
CA SER A 22 4.42 -0.91 -7.33
C SER A 22 4.37 -1.91 -6.16
N ILE A 23 3.80 -1.46 -5.04
CA ILE A 23 3.50 -2.29 -3.87
C ILE A 23 2.00 -2.29 -3.67
N GLN A 24 1.38 -3.47 -3.82
CA GLN A 24 -0.06 -3.64 -3.64
C GLN A 24 -0.36 -4.46 -2.40
N GLN A 25 -1.36 -3.99 -1.62
CA GLN A 25 -1.93 -4.70 -0.49
C GLN A 25 -3.45 -4.71 -0.61
N THR A 26 -4.03 -5.90 -0.62
CA THR A 26 -5.47 -6.09 -0.71
C THR A 26 -5.87 -7.39 -0.03
N SER A 27 -7.02 -7.43 0.62
CA SER A 27 -7.62 -8.66 1.11
C SER A 27 -9.14 -8.57 1.07
N ALA A 28 -9.79 -9.71 1.16
CA ALA A 28 -11.22 -9.75 1.41
C ALA A 28 -11.50 -9.36 2.87
N LEU A 29 -12.59 -8.64 3.09
CA LEU A 29 -13.13 -8.42 4.43
C LEU A 29 -13.56 -9.76 5.04
N ARG A 30 -13.48 -9.90 6.36
CA ARG A 30 -13.98 -11.09 7.05
C ARG A 30 -15.48 -11.29 6.82
N GLU A 31 -16.23 -10.19 6.87
CA GLU A 31 -17.64 -10.09 6.54
C GLU A 31 -17.85 -8.95 5.56
N PHE A 32 -18.72 -9.15 4.58
CA PHE A 32 -19.06 -8.10 3.64
C PHE A 32 -19.78 -6.96 4.38
N SER A 33 -19.47 -5.74 4.06
CA SER A 33 -19.96 -4.58 4.81
C SER A 33 -20.39 -3.46 3.87
N SER A 34 -21.42 -2.73 4.28
CA SER A 34 -21.81 -1.41 3.73
C SER A 34 -21.42 -0.27 4.67
N ASP A 35 -20.69 -0.56 5.75
CA ASP A 35 -20.23 0.43 6.71
C ASP A 35 -18.86 0.98 6.33
N ILE A 36 -18.79 2.29 6.13
CA ILE A 36 -17.55 3.00 5.79
C ILE A 36 -16.50 2.89 6.91
N ALA A 37 -16.91 2.78 8.18
CA ALA A 37 -15.97 2.66 9.30
C ALA A 37 -15.18 1.34 9.23
N VAL A 38 -15.86 0.24 8.88
CA VAL A 38 -15.23 -1.06 8.64
C VAL A 38 -14.22 -0.97 7.50
N LEU A 39 -14.61 -0.33 6.39
CA LEU A 39 -13.74 -0.17 5.22
C LEU A 39 -12.52 0.71 5.53
N LYS A 40 -12.67 1.78 6.30
CA LYS A 40 -11.57 2.64 6.74
C LYS A 40 -10.57 1.88 7.60
N THR A 41 -11.05 1.10 8.56
CA THR A 41 -10.21 0.27 9.42
C THR A 41 -9.41 -0.76 8.62
N ASP A 42 -10.07 -1.44 7.69
CA ASP A 42 -9.40 -2.43 6.82
C ASP A 42 -8.36 -1.76 5.90
N LEU A 43 -8.70 -0.60 5.32
CA LEU A 43 -7.77 0.17 4.49
C LEU A 43 -6.54 0.63 5.28
N CYS A 44 -6.71 1.12 6.52
CA CYS A 44 -5.58 1.51 7.37
C CYS A 44 -4.61 0.35 7.62
N ARG A 45 -5.13 -0.86 7.85
CA ARG A 45 -4.31 -2.07 7.98
C ARG A 45 -3.51 -2.36 6.71
N HIS A 46 -4.11 -2.17 5.53
CA HIS A 46 -3.40 -2.33 4.25
C HIS A 46 -2.34 -1.26 4.05
N ILE A 47 -2.62 -0.01 4.44
CA ILE A 47 -1.66 1.10 4.38
C ILE A 47 -0.44 0.77 5.24
N HIS A 48 -0.66 0.36 6.49
CA HIS A 48 0.41 -0.05 7.41
C HIS A 48 1.32 -1.12 6.77
N THR A 49 0.73 -2.20 6.26
CA THR A 49 1.48 -3.29 5.62
C THR A 49 2.23 -2.83 4.37
N ALA A 50 1.61 -1.99 3.54
CA ALA A 50 2.23 -1.46 2.32
C ALA A 50 3.40 -0.52 2.64
N CYS A 51 3.24 0.38 3.62
CA CYS A 51 4.28 1.30 4.07
C CYS A 51 5.47 0.55 4.66
N ARG A 52 5.21 -0.45 5.52
CA ARG A 52 6.25 -1.31 6.08
C ARG A 52 7.04 -2.02 4.98
N LYS A 53 6.36 -2.59 3.99
CA LYS A 53 7.02 -3.20 2.82
C LYS A 53 7.84 -2.18 2.03
N ALA A 54 7.31 -0.97 1.80
CA ALA A 54 8.04 0.10 1.12
C ALA A 54 9.32 0.48 1.87
N ARG A 55 9.26 0.61 3.20
CA ARG A 55 10.44 0.88 4.05
C ARG A 55 11.47 -0.24 3.97
N SER A 56 11.06 -1.50 4.07
CA SER A 56 11.97 -2.65 3.98
C SER A 56 12.67 -2.77 2.62
N GLU A 57 12.07 -2.27 1.56
CA GLU A 57 12.62 -2.24 0.21
C GLU A 57 13.38 -0.92 -0.10
N GLY A 58 13.45 0.02 0.85
CA GLY A 58 14.06 1.34 0.65
C GLY A 58 13.33 2.19 -0.40
N ALA A 59 12.03 1.97 -0.57
CA ALA A 59 11.20 2.63 -1.56
C ALA A 59 10.33 3.73 -0.95
N LYS A 60 10.07 4.81 -1.72
CA LYS A 60 9.08 5.85 -1.42
C LYS A 60 8.08 5.94 -2.58
N ALA A 61 6.80 6.07 -2.30
CA ALA A 61 5.75 6.16 -3.31
C ALA A 61 5.46 7.62 -3.69
N ALA A 62 5.37 7.91 -4.99
CA ALA A 62 4.98 9.22 -5.50
C ALA A 62 3.46 9.34 -5.72
N ALA A 63 2.74 8.22 -5.77
CA ALA A 63 1.29 8.21 -5.91
C ALA A 63 0.68 6.98 -5.24
N ILE A 64 -0.60 7.07 -4.92
CA ILE A 64 -1.39 6.00 -4.33
C ILE A 64 -2.65 5.74 -5.17
N GLU A 65 -3.10 4.50 -5.16
CA GLU A 65 -4.38 4.09 -5.72
C GLU A 65 -5.14 3.28 -4.66
N VAL A 66 -6.39 3.66 -4.41
CA VAL A 66 -7.31 2.94 -3.53
C VAL A 66 -8.29 2.16 -4.36
N MET A 67 -8.54 0.92 -3.99
CA MET A 67 -9.47 0.01 -4.65
C MET A 67 -10.56 -0.44 -3.68
N LEU A 68 -11.79 -0.45 -4.15
CA LEU A 68 -12.91 -1.13 -3.52
C LEU A 68 -13.49 -2.17 -4.49
N ARG A 69 -13.87 -3.33 -3.97
CA ARG A 69 -14.55 -4.39 -4.73
C ARG A 69 -15.89 -4.69 -4.10
N THR A 70 -16.94 -4.69 -4.91
CA THR A 70 -18.29 -5.05 -4.50
C THR A 70 -18.44 -6.56 -4.28
N LYS A 71 -19.54 -6.96 -3.63
CA LYS A 71 -19.94 -8.39 -3.51
C LYS A 71 -20.00 -9.07 -4.88
N ASP A 72 -20.44 -8.39 -5.92
CA ASP A 72 -20.58 -8.89 -7.29
C ASP A 72 -19.28 -8.77 -8.11
N PHE A 73 -18.13 -8.63 -7.42
CA PHE A 73 -16.77 -8.55 -8.02
C PHE A 73 -16.52 -7.32 -8.92
N LYS A 74 -17.40 -6.33 -8.97
CA LYS A 74 -17.11 -5.06 -9.63
C LYS A 74 -16.04 -4.31 -8.84
N VAL A 75 -15.05 -3.78 -9.55
CA VAL A 75 -13.94 -3.04 -8.97
C VAL A 75 -14.08 -1.57 -9.32
N VAL A 76 -13.92 -0.72 -8.33
CA VAL A 76 -13.77 0.73 -8.50
C VAL A 76 -12.45 1.18 -7.88
N THR A 77 -11.77 2.10 -8.56
CA THR A 77 -10.48 2.62 -8.11
C THR A 77 -10.44 4.14 -8.18
N ALA A 78 -9.67 4.74 -7.31
CA ALA A 78 -9.33 6.16 -7.37
C ALA A 78 -7.85 6.35 -7.04
N ARG A 79 -7.22 7.34 -7.67
CA ARG A 79 -5.79 7.59 -7.59
C ARG A 79 -5.50 9.03 -7.20
N ALA A 80 -4.45 9.23 -6.39
CA ALA A 80 -3.93 10.54 -6.07
C ALA A 80 -2.41 10.54 -6.17
N LYS A 81 -1.84 11.68 -6.60
CA LYS A 81 -0.42 11.96 -6.43
C LYS A 81 -0.19 12.44 -5.01
N LEU A 82 0.96 12.11 -4.45
CA LEU A 82 1.45 12.69 -3.21
C LEU A 82 2.24 13.96 -3.52
N ASP A 83 2.24 14.91 -2.61
CA ASP A 83 2.97 16.18 -2.77
C ASP A 83 4.49 15.93 -2.85
N PHE A 84 4.95 14.89 -2.15
CA PHE A 84 6.32 14.37 -2.19
C PHE A 84 6.30 12.84 -2.03
N ALA A 85 7.35 12.19 -2.52
CA ALA A 85 7.45 10.73 -2.39
C ALA A 85 7.62 10.34 -0.92
N SER A 86 6.77 9.43 -0.43
CA SER A 86 6.75 9.01 0.98
C SER A 86 6.48 7.51 1.14
N ASN A 87 6.94 6.96 2.26
CA ASN A 87 6.61 5.63 2.76
C ASN A 87 6.05 5.70 4.20
N GLN A 88 5.69 6.91 4.65
CA GLN A 88 5.17 7.16 5.98
C GLN A 88 3.63 7.07 5.99
N GLU A 89 3.09 6.36 6.98
CA GLU A 89 1.64 6.19 7.14
C GLU A 89 0.93 7.53 7.38
N THR A 90 1.56 8.43 8.11
CA THR A 90 1.04 9.76 8.40
C THR A 90 0.78 10.60 7.14
N GLU A 91 1.56 10.38 6.09
CA GLU A 91 1.44 11.08 4.80
C GLU A 91 0.50 10.36 3.83
N ILE A 92 0.43 9.03 3.90
CA ILE A 92 -0.35 8.20 2.97
C ILE A 92 -1.80 8.04 3.43
N THR A 93 -2.07 7.95 4.74
CA THR A 93 -3.41 7.70 5.28
C THR A 93 -4.42 8.80 4.93
N PRO A 94 -4.13 10.11 5.11
CA PRO A 94 -5.13 11.14 4.83
C PRO A 94 -5.62 11.15 3.37
N PRO A 95 -4.76 11.14 2.35
CA PRO A 95 -5.21 11.09 0.97
C PRO A 95 -5.91 9.77 0.63
N ALA A 96 -5.48 8.62 1.18
CA ALA A 96 -6.13 7.33 0.95
C ALA A 96 -7.56 7.30 1.51
N LEU A 97 -7.80 7.85 2.71
CA LEU A 97 -9.13 7.95 3.29
C LEU A 97 -10.05 8.91 2.51
N ARG A 98 -9.51 9.98 1.93
CA ARG A 98 -10.27 10.84 1.01
C ARG A 98 -10.71 10.07 -0.25
N LEU A 99 -9.81 9.31 -0.87
CA LEU A 99 -10.11 8.47 -2.03
C LEU A 99 -11.17 7.41 -1.69
N LEU A 100 -11.05 6.74 -0.54
CA LEU A 100 -12.04 5.78 -0.07
C LEU A 100 -13.43 6.43 0.04
N THR A 101 -13.50 7.62 0.63
CA THR A 101 -14.76 8.35 0.80
C THR A 101 -15.39 8.74 -0.56
N GLN A 102 -14.57 9.07 -1.56
CA GLN A 102 -15.04 9.35 -2.93
C GLN A 102 -15.61 8.11 -3.62
N LEU A 103 -15.00 6.94 -3.40
CA LEU A 103 -15.42 5.68 -4.00
C LEU A 103 -16.64 5.07 -3.28
N PHE A 104 -16.83 5.41 -2.02
CA PHE A 104 -17.86 4.81 -1.19
C PHE A 104 -19.28 5.19 -1.63
N THR A 105 -20.12 4.17 -1.75
CA THR A 105 -21.56 4.33 -2.01
C THR A 105 -22.34 3.61 -0.91
N PRO A 106 -23.19 4.31 -0.14
CA PRO A 106 -23.82 3.76 1.08
C PRO A 106 -24.68 2.52 0.84
N ALA A 107 -25.32 2.35 -0.27
CA ALA A 107 -26.21 1.21 -0.55
C ALA A 107 -25.47 -0.02 -1.08
N VAL A 108 -24.17 0.07 -1.31
CA VAL A 108 -23.35 -1.00 -1.89
C VAL A 108 -22.74 -1.85 -0.81
N VAL A 109 -22.83 -3.17 -0.97
CA VAL A 109 -22.14 -4.14 -0.12
C VAL A 109 -20.75 -4.40 -0.68
N TRP A 110 -19.74 -4.07 0.10
CA TRP A 110 -18.34 -4.20 -0.25
C TRP A 110 -17.75 -5.50 0.25
N ARG A 111 -16.91 -6.11 -0.56
CA ARG A 111 -16.23 -7.38 -0.30
C ARG A 111 -14.77 -7.21 0.12
N SER A 112 -14.06 -6.25 -0.48
CA SER A 112 -12.64 -6.03 -0.20
C SER A 112 -12.24 -4.59 -0.40
N THR A 113 -11.19 -4.19 0.33
CA THR A 113 -10.45 -2.95 0.12
C THR A 113 -9.02 -3.26 -0.30
N GLY A 114 -8.33 -2.25 -0.81
CA GLY A 114 -6.91 -2.37 -1.13
C GLY A 114 -6.26 -1.02 -1.40
N ILE A 115 -4.95 -1.00 -1.25
CA ILE A 115 -4.10 0.12 -1.62
C ILE A 115 -2.96 -0.36 -2.52
N THR A 116 -2.60 0.47 -3.48
CA THR A 116 -1.40 0.28 -4.30
C THR A 116 -0.55 1.54 -4.21
N LEU A 117 0.69 1.38 -3.77
CA LEU A 117 1.73 2.39 -3.82
C LEU A 117 2.37 2.35 -5.20
N THR A 118 2.40 3.47 -5.92
CA THR A 118 2.89 3.55 -7.30
C THR A 118 3.89 4.68 -7.48
N GLY A 119 4.65 4.64 -8.59
CA GLY A 119 5.71 5.61 -8.82
C GLY A 119 6.79 5.49 -7.76
N LEU A 120 7.23 4.25 -7.50
CA LEU A 120 8.23 3.98 -6.46
C LEU A 120 9.57 4.57 -6.86
N VAL A 121 10.17 5.30 -5.92
CA VAL A 121 11.51 5.87 -6.01
C VAL A 121 12.39 5.16 -5.00
N TYR A 122 13.53 4.65 -5.45
CA TYR A 122 14.51 3.91 -4.66
C TYR A 122 15.77 4.76 -4.44
N GLY A 123 16.33 4.71 -3.23
CA GLY A 123 17.56 5.43 -2.86
C GLY A 123 17.34 6.92 -2.58
N GLU A 124 18.41 7.63 -2.22
CA GLU A 124 18.43 9.07 -1.88
C GLU A 124 18.30 10.00 -3.10
N ARG A 125 17.57 9.62 -4.13
CA ARG A 125 17.17 10.57 -5.16
C ARG A 125 15.99 11.43 -4.67
N GLU A 126 16.15 12.06 -3.53
CA GLU A 126 15.44 13.29 -3.25
C GLU A 126 15.99 14.34 -4.23
N GLN A 127 15.35 14.49 -5.36
CA GLN A 127 15.45 15.71 -6.11
C GLN A 127 14.80 16.77 -5.22
N LEU A 128 15.63 17.40 -4.39
CA LEU A 128 15.25 18.59 -3.62
C LEU A 128 14.78 19.60 -4.65
N ASP A 129 13.47 19.73 -4.77
CA ASP A 129 12.89 20.88 -5.46
C ASP A 129 13.34 22.10 -4.66
N LEU A 130 14.26 22.90 -5.22
CA LEU A 130 14.97 24.00 -4.56
C LEU A 130 14.01 25.05 -3.97
N PHE A 131 12.71 24.93 -4.23
CA PHE A 131 11.68 25.89 -3.88
C PHE A 131 10.64 25.37 -2.86
N GLN A 132 10.73 24.11 -2.40
CA GLN A 132 9.85 23.62 -1.35
C GLN A 132 10.60 23.56 0.00
N PRO A 133 10.01 24.12 1.09
CA PRO A 133 10.60 23.98 2.42
C PRO A 133 10.69 22.49 2.74
N ALA A 134 11.90 22.02 3.01
CA ALA A 134 12.18 20.64 3.41
C ALA A 134 11.35 20.28 4.65
N LYS A 135 10.19 19.67 4.45
CA LYS A 135 9.45 19.00 5.52
C LYS A 135 10.25 17.76 5.85
N LYS A 136 11.05 17.81 6.91
CA LYS A 136 11.71 16.64 7.48
C LYS A 136 10.59 15.67 7.87
N SER A 137 10.28 14.72 7.00
CA SER A 137 9.50 13.56 7.36
C SER A 137 10.29 12.86 8.45
N ASP A 138 9.62 12.56 9.55
CA ASP A 138 10.26 11.88 10.68
C ASP A 138 10.41 10.39 10.32
N ASP A 139 11.34 10.10 9.38
CA ASP A 139 11.65 8.75 8.86
C ASP A 139 12.05 7.79 10.01
N ARG A 140 12.41 8.34 11.18
CA ARG A 140 12.80 7.55 12.34
C ARG A 140 11.62 6.90 13.08
N LEU A 141 10.47 7.55 13.11
CA LEU A 141 9.29 7.02 13.81
C LEU A 141 8.80 5.71 13.18
N GLY A 142 8.70 5.65 11.85
CA GLY A 142 8.26 4.46 11.14
C GLY A 142 9.21 3.27 11.35
N SER A 143 10.53 3.49 11.27
CA SER A 143 11.52 2.42 11.47
C SER A 143 11.56 1.93 12.93
N ILE A 144 11.40 2.81 13.91
CA ILE A 144 11.32 2.43 15.32
C ILE A 144 10.08 1.57 15.60
N LEU A 145 8.93 1.92 15.02
CA LEU A 145 7.72 1.13 15.14
C LEU A 145 7.87 -0.26 14.51
N ASP A 146 8.50 -0.35 13.34
CA ASP A 146 8.77 -1.63 12.68
C ASP A 146 9.72 -2.50 13.52
N GLU A 147 10.76 -1.93 14.16
CA GLU A 147 11.66 -2.65 15.07
C GLU A 147 10.94 -3.14 16.33
N LEU A 148 10.03 -2.34 16.89
CA LEU A 148 9.23 -2.73 18.05
C LEU A 148 8.27 -3.88 17.70
N GLU A 149 7.61 -3.83 16.54
CA GLU A 149 6.76 -4.93 16.09
C GLU A 149 7.54 -6.23 15.83
N GLU A 150 8.78 -6.11 15.32
CA GLU A 150 9.63 -7.29 15.10
C GLU A 150 10.08 -7.93 16.42
N LYS A 151 10.38 -7.12 17.44
CA LYS A 151 10.83 -7.61 18.76
C LYS A 151 9.69 -8.12 19.64
N PHE A 152 8.53 -7.51 19.59
CA PHE A 152 7.43 -7.75 20.54
C PHE A 152 6.15 -8.33 19.91
N GLY A 153 6.13 -8.55 18.60
CA GLY A 153 4.99 -9.09 17.86
C GLY A 153 4.05 -8.02 17.29
N LYS A 154 3.20 -8.44 16.35
CA LYS A 154 2.29 -7.55 15.62
C LYS A 154 1.19 -6.99 16.53
N ASN A 155 0.80 -5.74 16.31
CA ASN A 155 -0.31 -5.02 16.97
C ASN A 155 -0.05 -4.51 18.39
N ILE A 156 1.19 -4.21 18.79
CA ILE A 156 1.49 -3.66 20.12
C ILE A 156 1.34 -2.13 20.16
N VAL A 157 1.54 -1.44 19.05
CA VAL A 157 1.43 0.02 18.99
C VAL A 157 0.38 0.42 17.96
N HIS A 158 -0.67 1.11 18.40
CA HIS A 158 -1.61 1.81 17.55
C HIS A 158 -1.38 3.32 17.71
N LEU A 159 -1.07 3.99 16.61
CA LEU A 159 -1.18 5.44 16.56
C LEU A 159 -2.68 5.77 16.54
N GLY A 160 -3.16 6.33 17.63
CA GLY A 160 -4.55 6.74 17.81
C GLY A 160 -4.98 7.86 16.85
#